data_6bd78d98f095fa9ea42a39ea7b83cc87
#
_entry.id   6bd78d98f095fa9ea42a39ea7b83cc87
#
_cell.length_a   1.000
_cell.length_b   1.000
_cell.length_c   1.000
_cell.angle_alpha   90.00
_cell.angle_beta   90.00
_cell.angle_gamma   90.00
#
_symmetry.space_group_name_H-M   'P 1'
#
loop_
_entity.id
_entity.type
_entity.pdbx_description
1 polymer ?
#
loop_
_entity_poly.entity_id
_entity_poly.type
_entity_poly.pdbx_seq_one_letter_code
_entity_poly.pdbx_strand_id
1 'polypeptide(L)'
;MSIVVIVLRAVSLLAFTAPLLLSASGRGRKRSRDDDRRRVDRTPVLANFAAFGLFLAFLAFFAGNDEGLAALLLALGGCLLALAGAALVLWSRAELGSAWSFVPLADQATGLVTTGPYRLVRHPIYLGLSMLAMGEALAFSSWPAVGVVSFVIVPTFIWRAWAEERLLADTLGERYAVYRKQTRMIIPHLRRGTAGISMQPPSSDCRCDGPRS
;
A
#
# COMPACT_ATOMS: atom_id res chain seq x y z
N MET A 1 -2.04 34.40 -2.04
CA MET A 1 -2.46 32.99 -2.25
C MET A 1 -3.98 32.94 -2.43
N SER A 2 -4.49 32.34 -3.50
CA SER A 2 -5.93 32.24 -3.79
C SER A 2 -6.61 31.34 -2.74
N ILE A 3 -7.83 31.70 -2.29
CA ILE A 3 -8.67 30.89 -1.38
C ILE A 3 -8.82 29.45 -1.91
N VAL A 4 -8.94 29.31 -3.23
CA VAL A 4 -9.07 27.99 -3.89
C VAL A 4 -7.84 27.13 -3.62
N VAL A 5 -6.64 27.67 -3.71
CA VAL A 5 -5.39 26.93 -3.42
C VAL A 5 -5.31 26.50 -1.96
N ILE A 6 -5.74 27.37 -1.03
CA ILE A 6 -5.81 27.03 0.40
C ILE A 6 -6.76 25.85 0.63
N VAL A 7 -7.96 25.93 0.04
CA VAL A 7 -8.96 24.84 0.16
C VAL A 7 -8.43 23.52 -0.42
N LEU A 8 -7.80 23.55 -1.60
CA LEU A 8 -7.25 22.35 -2.21
C LEU A 8 -6.14 21.73 -1.34
N ARG A 9 -5.24 22.55 -0.76
CA ARG A 9 -4.21 22.08 0.18
C ARG A 9 -4.82 21.50 1.46
N ALA A 10 -5.86 22.12 2.00
CA ALA A 10 -6.56 21.58 3.19
C ALA A 10 -7.24 20.23 2.88
N VAL A 11 -7.88 20.10 1.72
CA VAL A 11 -8.50 18.84 1.28
C VAL A 11 -7.47 17.75 1.08
N SER A 12 -6.31 18.06 0.48
CA SER A 12 -5.25 17.08 0.30
C SER A 12 -4.69 16.60 1.66
N LEU A 13 -4.44 17.50 2.62
CA LEU A 13 -4.01 17.14 3.97
C LEU A 13 -5.03 16.25 4.70
N LEU A 14 -6.34 16.49 4.54
CA LEU A 14 -7.36 15.61 5.07
C LEU A 14 -7.32 14.24 4.39
N ALA A 15 -7.13 14.19 3.08
CA ALA A 15 -6.96 12.93 2.34
C ALA A 15 -5.72 12.16 2.81
N PHE A 16 -4.62 12.85 3.15
CA PHE A 16 -3.40 12.25 3.68
C PHE A 16 -3.58 11.71 5.11
N THR A 17 -4.21 12.47 5.99
CA THR A 17 -4.34 12.12 7.40
C THR A 17 -5.42 11.06 7.66
N ALA A 18 -6.53 11.05 6.90
CA ALA A 18 -7.65 10.15 7.12
C ALA A 18 -7.27 8.66 7.06
N PRO A 19 -6.55 8.13 6.04
CA PRO A 19 -6.11 6.74 6.02
C PRO A 19 -5.18 6.38 7.17
N LEU A 20 -4.32 7.31 7.61
CA LEU A 20 -3.40 7.10 8.73
C LEU A 20 -4.15 6.97 10.05
N LEU A 21 -5.10 7.87 10.34
CA LEU A 21 -5.93 7.83 11.54
C LEU A 21 -6.83 6.59 11.58
N LEU A 22 -7.48 6.26 10.46
CA LEU A 22 -8.29 5.05 10.34
C LEU A 22 -7.43 3.78 10.49
N SER A 23 -6.18 3.84 10.10
CA SER A 23 -5.23 2.75 10.28
C SER A 23 -4.82 2.57 11.73
N ALA A 24 -4.66 3.64 12.48
CA ALA A 24 -4.32 3.60 13.90
C ALA A 24 -5.49 3.12 14.77
N SER A 25 -6.75 3.39 14.37
CA SER A 25 -7.95 3.01 15.11
C SER A 25 -8.37 1.54 14.92
N GLY A 26 -7.78 0.82 13.98
CA GLY A 26 -8.03 -0.61 13.78
C GLY A 26 -7.55 -1.40 14.99
N ARG A 27 -8.46 -2.14 15.66
CA ARG A 27 -8.11 -3.08 16.73
C ARG A 27 -7.16 -4.12 16.16
N GLY A 28 -5.86 -3.96 16.43
CA GLY A 28 -4.87 -4.96 16.10
C GLY A 28 -5.29 -6.31 16.67
N ARG A 29 -5.32 -7.35 15.83
CA ARG A 29 -5.49 -8.74 16.27
C ARG A 29 -4.54 -8.98 17.43
N LYS A 30 -5.06 -9.50 18.57
CA LYS A 30 -4.23 -9.90 19.70
C LYS A 30 -3.13 -10.82 19.19
N ARG A 31 -1.90 -10.36 19.33
CA ARG A 31 -0.68 -11.05 18.91
C ARG A 31 -0.60 -12.37 19.65
N SER A 32 -0.64 -13.49 18.94
CA SER A 32 -0.37 -14.81 19.54
C SER A 32 1.10 -14.87 19.96
N ARG A 33 1.41 -15.51 21.11
CA ARG A 33 2.78 -15.70 21.59
C ARG A 33 3.69 -16.44 20.61
N ASP A 34 3.10 -17.17 19.65
CA ASP A 34 3.82 -17.92 18.62
C ASP A 34 4.31 -17.04 17.45
N ASP A 35 3.65 -15.89 17.22
CA ASP A 35 4.05 -14.90 16.21
C ASP A 35 5.39 -14.19 16.53
N ASP A 36 5.82 -14.22 17.80
CA ASP A 36 7.06 -13.58 18.26
C ASP A 36 8.32 -14.39 17.89
N ARG A 37 8.19 -15.65 17.55
CA ARG A 37 9.31 -16.54 17.19
C ARG A 37 9.83 -16.32 15.77
N ARG A 38 9.03 -15.84 14.83
CA ARG A 38 9.51 -15.39 13.53
C ARG A 38 9.98 -13.94 13.68
N ARG A 39 11.29 -13.74 13.75
CA ARG A 39 11.92 -12.40 13.74
C ARG A 39 11.63 -11.72 12.41
N VAL A 40 10.48 -11.05 12.33
CA VAL A 40 10.19 -10.15 11.23
C VAL A 40 11.17 -8.99 11.32
N ASP A 41 11.95 -8.79 10.27
CA ASP A 41 12.84 -7.63 10.19
C ASP A 41 11.98 -6.34 10.25
N ARG A 42 12.17 -5.57 11.31
CA ARG A 42 11.44 -4.30 11.52
C ARG A 42 12.14 -3.11 10.87
N THR A 43 13.35 -3.31 10.36
CA THR A 43 14.16 -2.24 9.77
C THR A 43 13.44 -1.52 8.63
N PRO A 44 12.79 -2.21 7.66
CA PRO A 44 12.04 -1.52 6.60
C PRO A 44 10.86 -0.69 7.12
N VAL A 45 10.23 -1.14 8.22
CA VAL A 45 9.11 -0.40 8.85
C VAL A 45 9.62 0.89 9.47
N LEU A 46 10.72 0.83 10.24
CA LEU A 46 11.35 2.01 10.85
C LEU A 46 11.87 2.97 9.79
N ALA A 47 12.48 2.46 8.72
CA ALA A 47 12.93 3.27 7.59
C ALA A 47 11.78 4.05 6.94
N ASN A 48 10.60 3.43 6.79
CA ASN A 48 9.42 4.12 6.28
C ASN A 48 8.94 5.24 7.21
N PHE A 49 8.91 5.01 8.54
CA PHE A 49 8.55 6.08 9.48
C PHE A 49 9.55 7.24 9.43
N ALA A 50 10.86 6.96 9.35
CA ALA A 50 11.89 7.98 9.20
C ALA A 50 11.74 8.75 7.87
N ALA A 51 11.47 8.05 6.77
CA ALA A 51 11.23 8.65 5.45
C ALA A 51 10.00 9.57 5.46
N PHE A 52 8.91 9.17 6.10
CA PHE A 52 7.73 10.03 6.27
C PHE A 52 8.00 11.23 7.18
N GLY A 53 8.75 11.06 8.26
CA GLY A 53 9.18 12.18 9.11
C GLY A 53 10.00 13.21 8.34
N LEU A 54 10.96 12.74 7.54
CA LEU A 54 11.76 13.58 6.65
C LEU A 54 10.87 14.28 5.61
N PHE A 55 9.95 13.58 4.98
CA PHE A 55 8.99 14.13 4.04
C PHE A 55 8.16 15.27 4.65
N LEU A 56 7.59 15.06 5.85
CA LEU A 56 6.79 16.08 6.54
C LEU A 56 7.63 17.30 6.91
N ALA A 57 8.88 17.09 7.32
CA ALA A 57 9.80 18.19 7.58
C ALA A 57 10.05 19.01 6.31
N PHE A 58 10.37 18.35 5.19
CA PHE A 58 10.58 19.05 3.92
C PHE A 58 9.31 19.72 3.41
N LEU A 59 8.15 19.11 3.60
CA LEU A 59 6.87 19.73 3.24
C LEU A 59 6.60 21.00 4.08
N ALA A 60 6.88 20.95 5.38
CA ALA A 60 6.65 22.07 6.29
C ALA A 60 7.63 23.24 6.03
N PHE A 61 8.91 22.94 5.79
CA PHE A 61 9.95 23.98 5.62
C PHE A 61 10.03 24.53 4.19
N PHE A 62 9.66 23.76 3.18
CA PHE A 62 9.82 24.11 1.77
C PHE A 62 8.49 24.16 1.00
N ALA A 63 7.37 24.42 1.70
CA ALA A 63 6.10 24.68 1.02
C ALA A 63 6.22 25.95 0.16
N GLY A 64 5.92 25.81 -1.13
CA GLY A 64 5.96 26.94 -2.06
C GLY A 64 4.80 27.92 -1.81
N ASN A 65 5.09 29.20 -1.94
CA ASN A 65 4.09 30.26 -1.93
C ASN A 65 3.74 30.74 -3.35
N ASP A 66 3.86 29.82 -4.31
CA ASP A 66 3.60 30.11 -5.72
C ASP A 66 2.19 30.63 -5.93
N GLU A 67 2.05 31.58 -6.85
CA GLU A 67 0.79 32.18 -7.24
C GLU A 67 0.57 32.02 -8.76
N GLY A 68 -0.67 32.25 -9.17
CA GLY A 68 -1.05 32.17 -10.57
C GLY A 68 -1.54 30.81 -11.02
N LEU A 69 -1.67 30.63 -12.33
CA LEU A 69 -2.27 29.45 -12.94
C LEU A 69 -1.47 28.18 -12.67
N ALA A 70 -0.13 28.25 -12.69
CA ALA A 70 0.73 27.12 -12.44
C ALA A 70 0.53 26.54 -11.03
N ALA A 71 0.47 27.40 -10.01
CA ALA A 71 0.21 26.99 -8.64
C ALA A 71 -1.17 26.36 -8.47
N LEU A 72 -2.20 26.91 -9.16
CA LEU A 72 -3.54 26.33 -9.17
C LEU A 72 -3.56 24.93 -9.80
N LEU A 73 -2.90 24.76 -10.95
CA LEU A 73 -2.83 23.46 -11.63
C LEU A 73 -2.08 22.43 -10.81
N LEU A 74 -0.98 22.80 -10.15
CA LEU A 74 -0.23 21.92 -9.24
C LEU A 74 -1.06 21.55 -8.02
N ALA A 75 -1.77 22.51 -7.41
CA ALA A 75 -2.63 22.25 -6.27
C ALA A 75 -3.81 21.33 -6.64
N LEU A 76 -4.43 21.55 -7.79
CA LEU A 76 -5.52 20.71 -8.28
C LEU A 76 -5.03 19.29 -8.61
N GLY A 77 -3.97 19.18 -9.41
CA GLY A 77 -3.38 17.89 -9.78
C GLY A 77 -2.88 17.11 -8.56
N GLY A 78 -2.21 17.80 -7.62
CA GLY A 78 -1.74 17.23 -6.38
C GLY A 78 -2.90 16.74 -5.50
N CYS A 79 -3.95 17.55 -5.34
CA CYS A 79 -5.15 17.19 -4.59
C CYS A 79 -5.84 15.95 -5.19
N LEU A 80 -6.02 15.90 -6.52
CA LEU A 80 -6.62 14.76 -7.20
C LEU A 80 -5.77 13.48 -7.03
N LEU A 81 -4.45 13.60 -7.12
CA LEU A 81 -3.54 12.48 -6.90
C LEU A 81 -3.58 11.98 -5.45
N ALA A 82 -3.64 12.89 -4.47
CA ALA A 82 -3.76 12.54 -3.07
C ALA A 82 -5.09 11.83 -2.78
N LEU A 83 -6.20 12.33 -3.31
CA LEU A 83 -7.51 11.70 -3.18
C LEU A 83 -7.54 10.30 -3.81
N ALA A 84 -6.97 10.13 -4.99
CA ALA A 84 -6.85 8.82 -5.65
C ALA A 84 -5.99 7.85 -4.81
N GLY A 85 -4.89 8.33 -4.25
CA GLY A 85 -4.04 7.57 -3.33
C GLY A 85 -4.78 7.15 -2.06
N ALA A 86 -5.52 8.08 -1.44
CA ALA A 86 -6.36 7.80 -0.27
C ALA A 86 -7.42 6.74 -0.57
N ALA A 87 -8.15 6.89 -1.67
CA ALA A 87 -9.16 5.93 -2.10
C ALA A 87 -8.54 4.54 -2.32
N LEU A 88 -7.37 4.45 -2.96
CA LEU A 88 -6.66 3.19 -3.18
C LEU A 88 -6.24 2.53 -1.86
N VAL A 89 -5.72 3.31 -0.89
CA VAL A 89 -5.34 2.79 0.44
C VAL A 89 -6.57 2.26 1.18
N LEU A 90 -7.66 3.03 1.22
CA LEU A 90 -8.88 2.65 1.90
C LEU A 90 -9.53 1.41 1.28
N TRP A 91 -9.59 1.35 -0.05
CA TRP A 91 -10.11 0.17 -0.77
C TRP A 91 -9.24 -1.06 -0.50
N SER A 92 -7.91 -0.94 -0.59
CA SER A 92 -6.98 -2.03 -0.31
C SER A 92 -7.12 -2.55 1.12
N ARG A 93 -7.31 -1.64 2.07
CA ARG A 93 -7.53 -1.99 3.47
C ARG A 93 -8.87 -2.70 3.70
N ALA A 94 -9.93 -2.25 3.04
CA ALA A 94 -11.24 -2.90 3.11
C ALA A 94 -11.19 -4.35 2.61
N GLU A 95 -10.45 -4.60 1.53
CA GLU A 95 -10.24 -5.96 0.99
C GLU A 95 -9.42 -6.85 1.94
N LEU A 96 -8.42 -6.32 2.63
CA LEU A 96 -7.65 -7.07 3.62
C LEU A 96 -8.46 -7.39 4.87
N GLY A 97 -9.41 -6.55 5.25
CA GLY A 97 -10.23 -6.75 6.43
C GLY A 97 -9.40 -7.03 7.69
N SER A 98 -9.65 -8.18 8.33
CA SER A 98 -8.93 -8.63 9.53
C SER A 98 -7.48 -9.08 9.28
N ALA A 99 -7.10 -9.34 8.02
CA ALA A 99 -5.73 -9.72 7.65
C ALA A 99 -4.78 -8.52 7.63
N TRP A 100 -5.32 -7.29 7.76
CA TRP A 100 -4.50 -6.08 7.74
C TRP A 100 -3.65 -5.94 9.01
N SER A 101 -2.35 -5.68 8.84
CA SER A 101 -1.39 -5.45 9.91
C SER A 101 -0.30 -4.46 9.47
N PHE A 102 0.22 -3.64 10.41
CA PHE A 102 1.40 -2.79 10.16
C PHE A 102 2.71 -3.56 10.01
N VAL A 103 2.75 -4.77 10.57
CA VAL A 103 3.87 -5.69 10.45
C VAL A 103 3.43 -6.81 9.52
N PRO A 104 4.24 -7.19 8.52
CA PRO A 104 3.91 -8.31 7.66
C PRO A 104 3.65 -9.56 8.50
N LEU A 105 2.44 -10.09 8.43
CA LEU A 105 2.05 -11.34 9.05
C LEU A 105 1.60 -12.26 7.93
N ALA A 106 2.47 -13.20 7.56
CA ALA A 106 2.08 -14.28 6.68
C ALA A 106 1.50 -15.39 7.56
N ASP A 107 0.16 -15.46 7.62
CA ASP A 107 -0.56 -16.53 8.32
C ASP A 107 -1.29 -17.39 7.28
N GLN A 108 -1.02 -18.70 7.31
CA GLN A 108 -1.71 -19.67 6.43
C GLN A 108 -3.22 -19.70 6.68
N ALA A 109 -3.66 -19.36 7.89
CA ALA A 109 -5.08 -19.37 8.28
C ALA A 109 -5.89 -18.21 7.69
N THR A 110 -5.26 -17.07 7.40
CA THR A 110 -5.95 -15.89 6.83
C THR A 110 -6.04 -15.92 5.31
N GLY A 111 -5.27 -16.78 4.65
CA GLY A 111 -5.25 -16.93 3.20
C GLY A 111 -4.59 -15.75 2.46
N LEU A 112 -4.41 -15.92 1.15
CA LEU A 112 -3.88 -14.90 0.25
C LEU A 112 -5.03 -14.08 -0.34
N VAL A 113 -5.07 -12.77 -0.06
CA VAL A 113 -6.04 -11.85 -0.66
C VAL A 113 -5.57 -11.48 -2.06
N THR A 114 -6.39 -11.81 -3.07
CA THR A 114 -6.10 -11.57 -4.50
C THR A 114 -7.24 -10.80 -5.18
N THR A 115 -8.20 -10.29 -4.42
CA THR A 115 -9.37 -9.55 -4.91
C THR A 115 -9.17 -8.04 -4.89
N GLY A 116 -10.10 -7.29 -5.46
CA GLY A 116 -10.05 -5.83 -5.49
C GLY A 116 -8.76 -5.29 -6.12
N PRO A 117 -8.08 -4.31 -5.50
CA PRO A 117 -6.84 -3.71 -6.02
C PRO A 117 -5.68 -4.72 -6.08
N TYR A 118 -5.72 -5.81 -5.29
CA TYR A 118 -4.71 -6.87 -5.30
C TYR A 118 -4.71 -7.71 -6.59
N ARG A 119 -5.74 -7.60 -7.43
CA ARG A 119 -5.75 -8.16 -8.80
C ARG A 119 -4.84 -7.40 -9.75
N LEU A 120 -4.61 -6.11 -9.50
CA LEU A 120 -3.85 -5.22 -10.37
C LEU A 120 -2.37 -5.18 -9.97
N VAL A 121 -2.11 -5.01 -8.67
CA VAL A 121 -0.76 -4.97 -8.08
C VAL A 121 -0.75 -5.69 -6.75
N ARG A 122 0.41 -6.24 -6.35
CA ARG A 122 0.55 -6.98 -5.09
C ARG A 122 0.63 -6.08 -3.87
N HIS A 123 1.13 -4.84 -4.04
CA HIS A 123 1.29 -3.86 -2.95
C HIS A 123 0.53 -2.55 -3.23
N PRO A 124 -0.81 -2.60 -3.36
CA PRO A 124 -1.61 -1.42 -3.71
C PRO A 124 -1.60 -0.36 -2.60
N ILE A 125 -1.41 -0.75 -1.33
CA ILE A 125 -1.27 0.19 -0.21
C ILE A 125 -0.01 1.05 -0.38
N TYR A 126 1.14 0.47 -0.78
CA TYR A 126 2.38 1.24 -0.98
C TYR A 126 2.29 2.15 -2.19
N LEU A 127 1.62 1.70 -3.25
CA LEU A 127 1.30 2.57 -4.38
C LEU A 127 0.43 3.76 -3.93
N GLY A 128 -0.65 3.51 -3.19
CA GLY A 128 -1.55 4.56 -2.71
C GLY A 128 -0.86 5.55 -1.77
N LEU A 129 -0.02 5.08 -0.84
CA LEU A 129 0.76 5.94 0.05
C LEU A 129 1.82 6.78 -0.72
N SER A 130 2.41 6.23 -1.78
CA SER A 130 3.32 6.98 -2.65
C SER A 130 2.57 8.07 -3.44
N MET A 131 1.36 7.75 -3.93
CA MET A 131 0.49 8.73 -4.60
C MET A 131 0.04 9.84 -3.64
N LEU A 132 -0.30 9.49 -2.40
CA LEU A 132 -0.63 10.45 -1.35
C LEU A 132 0.52 11.43 -1.10
N ALA A 133 1.72 10.92 -0.82
CA ALA A 133 2.88 11.75 -0.54
C ALA A 133 3.28 12.62 -1.75
N MET A 134 3.21 12.08 -2.97
CA MET A 134 3.48 12.84 -4.19
C MET A 134 2.41 13.93 -4.40
N GLY A 135 1.14 13.58 -4.17
CA GLY A 135 0.02 14.54 -4.26
C GLY A 135 0.20 15.73 -3.31
N GLU A 136 0.61 15.47 -2.05
CA GLU A 136 0.91 16.52 -1.08
C GLU A 136 2.08 17.40 -1.54
N ALA A 137 3.19 16.77 -1.97
CA ALA A 137 4.37 17.52 -2.43
C ALA A 137 4.02 18.47 -3.59
N LEU A 138 3.19 18.02 -4.52
CA LEU A 138 2.73 18.84 -5.65
C LEU A 138 1.73 19.90 -5.21
N ALA A 139 0.75 19.58 -4.36
CA ALA A 139 -0.26 20.52 -3.87
C ALA A 139 0.38 21.68 -3.11
N PHE A 140 1.46 21.42 -2.40
CA PHE A 140 2.24 22.44 -1.69
C PHE A 140 3.38 23.05 -2.54
N SER A 141 3.50 22.69 -3.81
CA SER A 141 4.57 23.15 -4.72
C SER A 141 5.97 22.97 -4.11
N SER A 142 6.15 21.93 -3.28
CA SER A 142 7.40 21.65 -2.58
C SER A 142 8.29 20.73 -3.39
N TRP A 143 9.13 21.27 -4.26
CA TRP A 143 10.05 20.50 -5.10
C TRP A 143 11.05 19.64 -4.30
N PRO A 144 11.59 20.11 -3.16
CA PRO A 144 12.38 19.24 -2.30
C PRO A 144 11.61 18.05 -1.75
N ALA A 145 10.32 18.24 -1.37
CA ALA A 145 9.46 17.14 -0.94
C ALA A 145 9.19 16.14 -2.08
N VAL A 146 9.02 16.61 -3.34
CA VAL A 146 8.95 15.74 -4.53
C VAL A 146 10.20 14.88 -4.64
N GLY A 147 11.38 15.46 -4.42
CA GLY A 147 12.66 14.74 -4.37
C GLY A 147 12.67 13.66 -3.27
N VAL A 148 12.22 13.99 -2.05
CA VAL A 148 12.13 13.02 -0.95
C VAL A 148 11.16 11.88 -1.28
N VAL A 149 10.01 12.17 -1.88
CA VAL A 149 9.08 11.10 -2.30
C VAL A 149 9.73 10.17 -3.32
N SER A 150 10.37 10.74 -4.34
CA SER A 150 10.92 9.96 -5.46
C SER A 150 12.14 9.13 -5.06
N PHE A 151 13.05 9.68 -4.24
CA PHE A 151 14.35 9.07 -3.94
C PHE A 151 14.45 8.45 -2.55
N VAL A 152 13.48 8.70 -1.66
CA VAL A 152 13.48 8.12 -0.32
C VAL A 152 12.23 7.28 -0.09
N ILE A 153 11.01 7.87 -0.20
CA ILE A 153 9.77 7.15 0.14
C ILE A 153 9.52 5.97 -0.80
N VAL A 154 9.55 6.19 -2.12
CA VAL A 154 9.29 5.12 -3.09
C VAL A 154 10.31 3.99 -2.96
N PRO A 155 11.64 4.22 -2.90
CA PRO A 155 12.62 3.18 -2.66
C PRO A 155 12.43 2.42 -1.34
N THR A 156 12.08 3.09 -0.23
CA THR A 156 11.81 2.40 1.04
C THR A 156 10.58 1.52 0.98
N PHE A 157 9.53 1.92 0.24
CA PHE A 157 8.38 1.05 0.00
C PHE A 157 8.71 -0.15 -0.89
N ILE A 158 9.54 0.03 -1.91
CA ILE A 158 10.02 -1.08 -2.75
C ILE A 158 10.82 -2.08 -1.90
N TRP A 159 11.73 -1.58 -1.06
CA TRP A 159 12.50 -2.43 -0.14
C TRP A 159 11.60 -3.21 0.82
N ARG A 160 10.63 -2.53 1.42
CA ARG A 160 9.64 -3.15 2.30
C ARG A 160 8.81 -4.21 1.57
N ALA A 161 8.34 -3.92 0.35
CA ALA A 161 7.61 -4.87 -0.47
C ALA A 161 8.43 -6.13 -0.75
N TRP A 162 9.74 -6.01 -1.04
CA TRP A 162 10.61 -7.16 -1.21
C TRP A 162 10.77 -8.00 0.06
N ALA A 163 10.88 -7.36 1.22
CA ALA A 163 10.93 -8.08 2.49
C ALA A 163 9.63 -8.86 2.77
N GLU A 164 8.47 -8.25 2.47
CA GLU A 164 7.17 -8.92 2.58
C GLU A 164 7.01 -10.06 1.56
N GLU A 165 7.45 -9.88 0.31
CA GLU A 165 7.39 -10.94 -0.72
C GLU A 165 8.21 -12.18 -0.34
N ARG A 166 9.36 -12.02 0.31
CA ARG A 166 10.15 -13.14 0.82
C ARG A 166 9.39 -13.91 1.90
N LEU A 167 8.83 -13.19 2.88
CA LEU A 167 8.04 -13.80 3.95
C LEU A 167 6.80 -14.53 3.41
N LEU A 168 6.10 -13.94 2.44
CA LEU A 168 4.93 -14.55 1.80
C LEU A 168 5.31 -15.80 0.99
N ALA A 169 6.44 -15.76 0.28
CA ALA A 169 6.94 -16.90 -0.48
C ALA A 169 7.31 -18.07 0.46
N ASP A 170 7.98 -17.79 1.58
CA ASP A 170 8.37 -18.80 2.57
C ASP A 170 7.17 -19.43 3.28
N THR A 171 6.09 -18.64 3.47
CA THR A 171 4.91 -19.09 4.23
C THR A 171 3.85 -19.75 3.37
N LEU A 172 3.58 -19.22 2.16
CA LEU A 172 2.49 -19.64 1.28
C LEU A 172 2.95 -20.50 0.09
N GLY A 173 4.26 -20.58 -0.16
CA GLY A 173 4.87 -21.45 -1.17
C GLY A 173 4.27 -21.29 -2.58
N GLU A 174 3.80 -22.42 -3.15
CA GLU A 174 3.28 -22.48 -4.52
C GLU A 174 2.10 -21.52 -4.79
N ARG A 175 1.21 -21.33 -3.81
CA ARG A 175 0.05 -20.41 -3.94
C ARG A 175 0.52 -18.98 -4.22
N TYR A 176 1.55 -18.53 -3.51
CA TYR A 176 2.13 -17.20 -3.74
C TYR A 176 2.88 -17.12 -5.07
N ALA A 177 3.58 -18.18 -5.46
CA ALA A 177 4.31 -18.24 -6.72
C ALA A 177 3.38 -18.08 -7.93
N VAL A 178 2.21 -18.71 -7.93
CA VAL A 178 1.17 -18.55 -8.97
C VAL A 178 0.66 -17.12 -9.02
N TYR A 179 0.31 -16.53 -7.87
CA TYR A 179 -0.17 -15.14 -7.79
C TYR A 179 0.89 -14.15 -8.30
N ARG A 180 2.17 -14.35 -7.94
CA ARG A 180 3.30 -13.53 -8.36
C ARG A 180 3.50 -13.52 -9.87
N LYS A 181 3.21 -14.63 -10.58
CA LYS A 181 3.27 -14.71 -12.04
C LYS A 181 2.16 -13.89 -12.72
N GLN A 182 1.01 -13.73 -12.07
CA GLN A 182 -0.17 -13.09 -12.63
C GLN A 182 -0.24 -11.57 -12.36
N THR A 183 0.40 -11.09 -11.29
CA THR A 183 0.32 -9.71 -10.83
C THR A 183 1.68 -9.05 -10.72
N ARG A 184 1.72 -7.72 -10.88
CA ARG A 184 2.93 -6.91 -10.72
C ARG A 184 3.09 -6.46 -9.26
N MET A 185 4.32 -6.07 -8.88
CA MET A 185 4.61 -5.67 -7.51
C MET A 185 3.93 -4.34 -7.13
N ILE A 186 4.23 -3.25 -7.82
CA ILE A 186 3.73 -1.90 -7.51
C ILE A 186 3.14 -1.22 -8.76
N ILE A 187 3.80 -1.32 -9.94
CA ILE A 187 3.36 -0.63 -11.14
C ILE A 187 2.32 -1.47 -11.86
N PRO A 188 1.06 -1.02 -12.00
CA PRO A 188 0.03 -1.77 -12.70
C PRO A 188 0.40 -1.92 -14.19
N HIS A 189 0.24 -3.12 -14.72
CA HIS A 189 0.29 -3.33 -16.16
C HIS A 189 -1.16 -3.39 -16.67
N LEU A 190 -1.53 -2.48 -17.53
CA LEU A 190 -2.80 -2.55 -18.26
C LEU A 190 -2.72 -3.75 -19.22
N ARG A 191 -2.91 -4.94 -18.71
CA ARG A 191 -3.09 -6.14 -19.52
C ARG A 191 -4.54 -6.15 -19.99
N ARG A 192 -4.77 -5.96 -21.27
CA ARG A 192 -6.05 -6.26 -21.92
C ARG A 192 -6.44 -7.70 -21.56
N GLY A 193 -7.66 -7.85 -21.10
CA GLY A 193 -8.32 -9.01 -20.53
C GLY A 193 -7.79 -10.38 -20.94
N THR A 194 -7.45 -11.18 -19.95
CA THR A 194 -7.62 -12.62 -20.01
C THR A 194 -8.59 -13.02 -18.91
N ALA A 195 -9.64 -13.72 -19.34
CA ALA A 195 -10.77 -14.18 -18.58
C ALA A 195 -10.37 -14.90 -17.27
N GLY A 196 -11.22 -14.75 -16.26
CA GLY A 196 -11.05 -15.35 -14.96
C GLY A 196 -10.76 -16.85 -15.02
N ILE A 197 -9.63 -17.22 -14.43
CA ILE A 197 -9.40 -18.61 -14.05
C ILE A 197 -10.07 -18.77 -12.69
N SER A 198 -11.21 -19.48 -12.67
CA SER A 198 -11.83 -19.94 -11.45
C SER A 198 -10.84 -20.89 -10.77
N MET A 199 -10.33 -20.52 -9.61
CA MET A 199 -9.67 -21.48 -8.73
C MET A 199 -10.74 -22.44 -8.20
N GLN A 200 -10.83 -23.60 -8.83
CA GLN A 200 -11.59 -24.71 -8.30
C GLN A 200 -10.85 -25.23 -7.05
N PRO A 201 -11.53 -25.39 -5.90
CA PRO A 201 -10.90 -26.04 -4.76
C PRO A 201 -10.51 -27.48 -5.14
N PRO A 202 -9.44 -28.03 -4.58
CA PRO A 202 -9.04 -29.40 -4.85
C PRO A 202 -10.21 -30.31 -4.49
N SER A 203 -10.61 -31.16 -5.45
CA SER A 203 -11.64 -32.18 -5.28
C SER A 203 -11.30 -33.09 -4.11
N SER A 204 -12.21 -33.20 -3.16
CA SER A 204 -12.14 -34.11 -2.01
C SER A 204 -12.40 -35.54 -2.39
N ASP A 205 -11.80 -36.07 -3.45
CA ASP A 205 -11.85 -37.47 -3.80
C ASP A 205 -10.63 -38.22 -3.24
N CYS A 206 -10.53 -38.29 -1.93
CA CYS A 206 -9.87 -39.41 -1.28
C CYS A 206 -10.85 -40.54 -1.11
N ARG A 207 -11.05 -41.31 -2.16
CA ARG A 207 -11.71 -42.61 -2.06
C ARG A 207 -10.73 -43.58 -1.38
N CYS A 208 -10.94 -43.81 -0.09
CA CYS A 208 -10.25 -44.85 0.64
C CYS A 208 -10.88 -46.17 0.21
N ASP A 209 -10.31 -46.84 -0.80
CA ASP A 209 -10.60 -48.24 -1.05
C ASP A 209 -9.91 -49.07 0.05
N GLY A 210 -10.70 -49.49 1.03
CA GLY A 210 -10.29 -50.48 2.03
C GLY A 210 -10.11 -51.88 1.42
N PRO A 211 -9.20 -52.71 1.97
CA PRO A 211 -8.98 -54.05 1.45
C PRO A 211 -10.19 -54.93 1.71
N ARG A 212 -10.70 -55.56 0.64
CA ARG A 212 -11.65 -56.68 0.74
C ARG A 212 -10.89 -57.93 1.12
N SER A 213 -11.16 -58.45 2.27
CA SER A 213 -10.87 -59.82 2.69
C SER A 213 -11.92 -60.80 2.17
#